data_0eb0a9481efb632ebf0bec2cd44d3875
#
_entry.id   0eb0a9481efb632ebf0bec2cd44d3875
#
_cell.length_a   1.000
_cell.length_b   1.000
_cell.length_c   1.000
_cell.angle_alpha   90.00
_cell.angle_beta   90.00
_cell.angle_gamma   90.00
#
_symmetry.space_group_name_H-M   'P 1'
#
loop_
_entity.id
_entity.type
_entity.pdbx_description
1 polymer ?
#
loop_
_entity_poly.entity_id
_entity_poly.type
_entity_poly.pdbx_seq_one_letter_code
_entity_poly.pdbx_strand_id
1 'polypeptide(L)'
;PYSLLCRFMNFKKKCMTDNFDFQITNHNYILADLIGQKQGRKPLFPGYGAMVFDESHKLIDAARQMYSTVWDEQDAEFIVGLSEVNRRTTGMDELTVLRSQLAEYNRQIFDRLAGDLAGNHTREGSRIEIVIGSMEKIYIRHMAKALEQLPLSYQENSGQKMRMQGLKKRCQELTGKLTVFLNSGNSNCWMEK
;
A
#
# COMPACT_ATOMS: atom_id res chain seq x y z
N PRO A 1 14.91 -28.05 6.25
CA PRO A 1 16.28 -28.43 6.65
C PRO A 1 17.25 -27.25 6.61
N TYR A 2 17.17 -26.34 5.62
CA TYR A 2 18.07 -25.18 5.51
C TYR A 2 17.92 -24.12 6.63
N SER A 3 16.79 -24.09 7.33
CA SER A 3 16.55 -23.12 8.41
C SER A 3 17.44 -23.33 9.63
N LEU A 4 17.94 -24.54 9.86
CA LEU A 4 18.82 -24.86 10.99
C LEU A 4 20.25 -24.33 10.78
N LEU A 5 20.68 -24.14 9.55
CA LEU A 5 22.01 -23.64 9.18
C LEU A 5 22.07 -22.12 8.97
N CYS A 6 20.92 -21.43 8.93
CA CYS A 6 20.87 -20.00 8.71
C CYS A 6 21.26 -19.23 9.99
N ARG A 7 22.41 -18.54 9.97
CA ARG A 7 22.89 -17.71 11.09
C ARG A 7 21.86 -16.66 11.52
N PHE A 8 21.18 -16.03 10.56
CA PHE A 8 20.15 -15.04 10.83
C PHE A 8 18.96 -15.66 11.60
N MET A 9 18.47 -16.83 11.18
CA MET A 9 17.38 -17.51 11.86
C MET A 9 17.76 -17.97 13.26
N ASN A 10 18.98 -18.44 13.45
CA ASN A 10 19.50 -18.82 14.77
C ASN A 10 19.66 -17.60 15.69
N PHE A 11 20.18 -16.49 15.15
CA PHE A 11 20.26 -15.22 15.89
C PHE A 11 18.87 -14.73 16.29
N LYS A 12 17.92 -14.68 15.34
CA LYS A 12 16.53 -14.29 15.60
C LYS A 12 15.88 -15.16 16.68
N LYS A 13 16.08 -16.49 16.65
CA LYS A 13 15.55 -17.38 17.69
C LYS A 13 16.15 -17.05 19.06
N LYS A 14 17.44 -16.77 19.16
CA LYS A 14 18.08 -16.38 20.43
C LYS A 14 17.49 -15.07 20.95
N CYS A 15 17.26 -14.07 20.09
CA CYS A 15 16.64 -12.80 20.49
C CYS A 15 15.21 -12.95 21.00
N MET A 16 14.53 -14.07 20.72
CA MET A 16 13.17 -14.35 21.18
C MET A 16 13.13 -15.12 22.52
N THR A 17 14.26 -15.35 23.16
CA THR A 17 14.32 -16.01 24.48
C THR A 17 14.29 -14.98 25.60
N ASP A 18 13.74 -15.37 26.78
CA ASP A 18 13.64 -14.51 27.97
C ASP A 18 14.98 -14.42 28.76
N ASN A 19 16.10 -14.77 28.12
CA ASN A 19 17.40 -14.87 28.77
C ASN A 19 18.23 -13.59 28.70
N PHE A 20 17.59 -12.45 28.41
CA PHE A 20 18.26 -11.16 28.31
C PHE A 20 17.65 -10.14 29.25
N ASP A 21 18.48 -9.45 30.02
CA ASP A 21 18.07 -8.33 30.86
C ASP A 21 17.70 -7.10 30.01
N PHE A 22 18.33 -6.95 28.85
CA PHE A 22 18.12 -5.84 27.93
C PHE A 22 18.08 -6.32 26.49
N GLN A 23 17.18 -5.75 25.71
CA GLN A 23 17.11 -5.89 24.27
C GLN A 23 17.10 -4.53 23.60
N ILE A 24 17.97 -4.34 22.61
CA ILE A 24 18.06 -3.10 21.83
C ILE A 24 17.49 -3.35 20.44
N THR A 25 16.62 -2.46 20.00
CA THR A 25 16.00 -2.53 18.67
C THR A 25 15.75 -1.12 18.13
N ASN A 26 15.34 -1.03 16.87
CA ASN A 26 14.96 0.25 16.28
C ASN A 26 13.45 0.51 16.43
N HIS A 27 13.02 1.77 16.27
CA HIS A 27 11.63 2.19 16.40
C HIS A 27 10.70 1.42 15.44
N ASN A 28 11.12 1.21 14.20
CA ASN A 28 10.31 0.53 13.20
C ASN A 28 10.00 -0.92 13.60
N TYR A 29 10.96 -1.61 14.22
CA TYR A 29 10.77 -3.00 14.62
C TYR A 29 9.77 -3.12 15.79
N ILE A 30 9.83 -2.20 16.77
CA ILE A 30 8.83 -2.10 17.85
C ILE A 30 7.44 -1.80 17.31
N LEU A 31 7.33 -0.81 16.40
CA LEU A 31 6.05 -0.43 15.80
C LEU A 31 5.47 -1.58 14.96
N ALA A 32 6.32 -2.31 14.22
CA ALA A 32 5.90 -3.49 13.47
C ALA A 32 5.35 -4.60 14.38
N ASP A 33 5.96 -4.77 15.55
CA ASP A 33 5.48 -5.72 16.57
C ASP A 33 4.10 -5.31 17.09
N LEU A 34 3.93 -4.07 17.50
CA LEU A 34 2.66 -3.54 18.00
C LEU A 34 1.53 -3.64 16.96
N ILE A 35 1.82 -3.33 15.69
CA ILE A 35 0.88 -3.50 14.59
C ILE A 35 0.54 -4.97 14.40
N GLY A 36 1.55 -5.84 14.42
CA GLY A 36 1.37 -7.28 14.28
C GLY A 36 0.50 -7.87 15.39
N GLN A 37 0.72 -7.47 16.63
CA GLN A 37 -0.08 -7.91 17.78
C GLN A 37 -1.55 -7.47 17.65
N LYS A 38 -1.82 -6.24 17.23
CA LYS A 38 -3.19 -5.76 16.93
C LYS A 38 -3.88 -6.59 15.84
N GLN A 39 -3.11 -7.18 14.93
CA GLN A 39 -3.61 -8.06 13.87
C GLN A 39 -3.65 -9.56 14.28
N GLY A 40 -3.46 -9.86 15.57
CA GLY A 40 -3.46 -11.23 16.09
C GLY A 40 -2.20 -12.04 15.76
N ARG A 41 -1.11 -11.40 15.33
CA ARG A 41 0.17 -12.07 15.11
C ARG A 41 0.88 -12.33 16.43
N LYS A 42 1.74 -13.35 16.45
CA LYS A 42 2.61 -13.59 17.60
C LYS A 42 3.59 -12.43 17.79
N PRO A 43 3.86 -12.02 19.05
CA PRO A 43 4.86 -11.00 19.35
C PRO A 43 6.22 -11.32 18.74
N LEU A 44 6.92 -10.28 18.31
CA LEU A 44 8.30 -10.35 17.84
C LEU A 44 9.32 -10.25 18.99
N PHE A 45 8.86 -9.83 20.16
CA PHE A 45 9.65 -9.73 21.38
C PHE A 45 9.05 -10.57 22.49
N PRO A 46 9.88 -11.11 23.40
CA PRO A 46 9.38 -11.62 24.69
C PRO A 46 8.73 -10.49 25.49
N GLY A 47 7.97 -10.83 26.51
CA GLY A 47 7.38 -9.85 27.40
C GLY A 47 8.43 -8.96 28.05
N TYR A 48 8.17 -7.66 28.14
CA TYR A 48 9.07 -6.68 28.76
C TYR A 48 8.32 -5.88 29.83
N GLY A 49 9.02 -5.54 30.92
CA GLY A 49 8.45 -4.75 32.02
C GLY A 49 8.57 -3.25 31.81
N ALA A 50 9.55 -2.81 31.02
CA ALA A 50 9.78 -1.40 30.70
C ALA A 50 10.34 -1.23 29.29
N MET A 51 10.09 -0.08 28.69
CA MET A 51 10.62 0.31 27.38
C MET A 51 11.20 1.71 27.47
N VAL A 52 12.41 1.88 26.97
CA VAL A 52 13.09 3.17 26.91
C VAL A 52 13.28 3.52 25.42
N PHE A 53 12.82 4.71 25.04
CA PHE A 53 13.00 5.22 23.68
C PHE A 53 14.12 6.28 23.69
N ASP A 54 15.21 5.94 23.00
CA ASP A 54 16.22 6.92 22.63
C ASP A 54 15.75 7.69 21.40
N GLU A 55 16.14 8.96 21.24
CA GLU A 55 15.72 9.79 20.11
C GLU A 55 14.17 9.78 19.91
N SER A 56 13.41 9.90 20.98
CA SER A 56 11.95 9.73 20.99
C SER A 56 11.21 10.65 20.00
N HIS A 57 11.81 11.79 19.61
CA HIS A 57 11.28 12.66 18.57
C HIS A 57 11.16 11.95 17.20
N LYS A 58 12.01 10.96 16.90
CA LYS A 58 11.94 10.17 15.66
C LYS A 58 10.84 9.11 15.70
N LEU A 59 10.32 8.76 16.87
CA LEU A 59 9.27 7.75 17.02
C LEU A 59 7.98 8.17 16.32
N ILE A 60 7.63 9.46 16.37
CA ILE A 60 6.43 10.00 15.72
C ILE A 60 6.53 9.83 14.21
N ASP A 61 7.67 10.15 13.62
CA ASP A 61 7.87 10.02 12.16
C ASP A 61 7.91 8.55 11.73
N ALA A 62 8.56 7.69 12.51
CA ALA A 62 8.52 6.25 12.28
C ALA A 62 7.09 5.69 12.35
N ALA A 63 6.30 6.13 13.33
CA ALA A 63 4.90 5.74 13.46
C ALA A 63 4.07 6.23 12.28
N ARG A 64 4.22 7.49 11.86
CA ARG A 64 3.56 8.04 10.68
C ARG A 64 3.85 7.20 9.43
N GLN A 65 5.13 6.88 9.18
CA GLN A 65 5.52 6.05 8.03
C GLN A 65 4.90 4.64 8.07
N MET A 66 4.86 4.03 9.24
CA MET A 66 4.36 2.65 9.38
C MET A 66 2.83 2.54 9.37
N TYR A 67 2.12 3.57 9.84
CA TYR A 67 0.66 3.59 9.88
C TYR A 67 0.04 4.31 8.67
N SER A 68 0.83 5.01 7.86
CA SER A 68 0.33 5.66 6.65
C SER A 68 0.09 4.66 5.53
N THR A 69 -0.90 4.97 4.71
CA THR A 69 -1.12 4.32 3.43
C THR A 69 -0.73 5.30 2.34
N VAL A 70 0.20 4.90 1.48
CA VAL A 70 0.63 5.70 0.34
C VAL A 70 -0.02 5.15 -0.92
N TRP A 71 -0.69 6.02 -1.66
CA TRP A 71 -1.20 5.76 -2.99
C TRP A 71 -0.47 6.66 -3.97
N ASP A 72 0.20 6.04 -4.93
CA ASP A 72 0.96 6.68 -6.00
C ASP A 72 0.16 6.61 -7.30
N GLU A 73 0.26 7.64 -8.13
CA GLU A 73 -0.35 7.66 -9.46
C GLU A 73 0.11 6.46 -10.30
N GLN A 74 1.38 6.07 -10.18
CA GLN A 74 1.98 4.94 -10.88
C GLN A 74 1.42 3.57 -10.46
N ASP A 75 0.77 3.45 -9.30
CA ASP A 75 0.18 2.17 -8.86
C ASP A 75 -0.84 1.63 -9.87
N ALA A 76 -1.69 2.51 -10.41
CA ALA A 76 -2.69 2.12 -11.42
C ALA A 76 -2.05 1.88 -12.80
N GLU A 77 -1.10 2.72 -13.21
CA GLU A 77 -0.38 2.54 -14.47
C GLU A 77 0.36 1.21 -14.53
N PHE A 78 0.99 0.82 -13.42
CA PHE A 78 1.66 -0.47 -13.32
C PHE A 78 0.67 -1.64 -13.52
N ILE A 79 -0.52 -1.57 -12.93
CA ILE A 79 -1.57 -2.59 -13.09
C ILE A 79 -2.06 -2.64 -14.54
N VAL A 80 -2.26 -1.48 -15.17
CA VAL A 80 -2.64 -1.39 -16.59
C VAL A 80 -1.57 -2.06 -17.47
N GLY A 81 -0.28 -1.80 -17.23
CA GLY A 81 0.83 -2.45 -17.94
C GLY A 81 0.90 -3.97 -17.71
N LEU A 82 0.68 -4.43 -16.46
CA LEU A 82 0.65 -5.86 -16.16
C LEU A 82 -0.50 -6.61 -16.85
N SER A 83 -1.63 -5.93 -17.05
CA SER A 83 -2.82 -6.50 -17.69
C SER A 83 -2.79 -6.45 -19.22
N GLU A 84 -1.68 -6.07 -19.82
CA GLU A 84 -1.51 -6.02 -21.26
C GLU A 84 -1.46 -7.45 -21.87
N VAL A 85 -2.27 -7.66 -22.89
CA VAL A 85 -2.35 -8.93 -23.62
C VAL A 85 -1.90 -8.69 -25.06
N ASN A 86 -0.85 -9.42 -25.49
CA ASN A 86 -0.37 -9.40 -26.87
C ASN A 86 -1.34 -10.15 -27.79
N ARG A 87 -2.57 -9.69 -27.95
CA ARG A 87 -3.51 -10.17 -28.95
C ARG A 87 -3.85 -9.04 -29.90
N ARG A 88 -3.81 -9.35 -31.21
CA ARG A 88 -4.47 -8.55 -32.24
C ARG A 88 -5.98 -8.80 -32.13
N THR A 89 -6.62 -8.27 -31.11
CA THR A 89 -8.07 -8.27 -31.01
C THR A 89 -8.59 -7.06 -31.79
N THR A 90 -9.32 -7.34 -32.84
CA THR A 90 -10.12 -6.37 -33.57
C THR A 90 -11.40 -6.12 -32.76
N GLY A 91 -11.35 -5.23 -31.80
CA GLY A 91 -12.54 -4.84 -31.03
C GLY A 91 -12.19 -4.31 -29.61
N MET A 92 -13.07 -3.48 -29.06
CA MET A 92 -13.06 -3.14 -27.63
C MET A 92 -13.53 -4.36 -26.84
N ASP A 93 -12.59 -5.17 -26.36
CA ASP A 93 -12.90 -6.21 -25.40
C ASP A 93 -13.08 -5.59 -24.00
N GLU A 94 -13.78 -6.29 -23.11
CA GLU A 94 -14.04 -5.85 -21.75
C GLU A 94 -12.75 -5.50 -21.00
N LEU A 95 -11.68 -6.27 -21.23
CA LEU A 95 -10.36 -6.02 -20.63
C LEU A 95 -9.81 -4.65 -21.04
N THR A 96 -9.90 -4.29 -22.30
CA THR A 96 -9.43 -2.99 -22.81
C THR A 96 -10.24 -1.84 -22.19
N VAL A 97 -11.54 -2.01 -22.07
CA VAL A 97 -12.43 -1.02 -21.43
C VAL A 97 -12.05 -0.83 -19.96
N LEU A 98 -11.88 -1.91 -19.19
CA LEU A 98 -11.49 -1.85 -17.77
C LEU A 98 -10.13 -1.18 -17.56
N ARG A 99 -9.15 -1.48 -18.42
CA ARG A 99 -7.82 -0.85 -18.40
C ARG A 99 -7.91 0.66 -18.66
N SER A 100 -8.67 1.06 -19.68
CA SER A 100 -8.86 2.47 -20.01
C SER A 100 -9.59 3.22 -18.91
N GLN A 101 -10.62 2.61 -18.33
CA GLN A 101 -11.35 3.20 -17.20
C GLN A 101 -10.46 3.39 -15.96
N LEU A 102 -9.64 2.37 -15.64
CA LEU A 102 -8.71 2.45 -14.50
C LEU A 102 -7.71 3.60 -14.68
N ALA A 103 -7.10 3.69 -15.87
CA ALA A 103 -6.14 4.75 -16.19
C ALA A 103 -6.80 6.14 -16.14
N GLU A 104 -7.98 6.28 -16.74
CA GLU A 104 -8.68 7.57 -16.83
C GLU A 104 -9.15 8.06 -15.45
N TYR A 105 -9.76 7.20 -14.63
CA TYR A 105 -10.17 7.61 -13.27
C TYR A 105 -8.98 7.96 -12.39
N ASN A 106 -7.87 7.19 -12.49
CA ASN A 106 -6.64 7.50 -11.78
C ASN A 106 -6.13 8.91 -12.16
N ARG A 107 -5.99 9.18 -13.45
CA ARG A 107 -5.56 10.47 -13.97
C ARG A 107 -6.47 11.61 -13.49
N GLN A 108 -7.80 11.45 -13.59
CA GLN A 108 -8.76 12.46 -13.17
C GLN A 108 -8.67 12.79 -11.67
N ILE A 109 -8.41 11.81 -10.83
CA ILE A 109 -8.22 12.02 -9.38
C ILE A 109 -6.97 12.85 -9.14
N PHE A 110 -5.83 12.43 -9.70
CA PHE A 110 -4.56 13.12 -9.47
C PHE A 110 -4.54 14.52 -10.11
N ASP A 111 -5.12 14.72 -11.29
CA ASP A 111 -5.25 16.04 -11.92
C ASP A 111 -6.06 17.01 -11.04
N ARG A 112 -7.16 16.54 -10.43
CA ARG A 112 -7.98 17.35 -9.52
C ARG A 112 -7.22 17.70 -8.24
N LEU A 113 -6.61 16.69 -7.60
CA LEU A 113 -5.81 16.91 -6.39
C LEU A 113 -4.59 17.81 -6.67
N ALA A 114 -3.96 17.69 -7.85
CA ALA A 114 -2.87 18.56 -8.27
C ALA A 114 -3.35 19.98 -8.58
N GLY A 115 -4.58 20.15 -9.09
CA GLY A 115 -5.20 21.45 -9.30
C GLY A 115 -5.35 22.25 -8.01
N ASP A 116 -5.71 21.58 -6.91
CA ASP A 116 -5.78 22.18 -5.58
C ASP A 116 -4.40 22.60 -5.06
N LEU A 117 -3.31 21.97 -5.55
CA LEU A 117 -1.93 22.28 -5.22
C LEU A 117 -1.38 23.48 -6.00
N ALA A 118 -1.84 23.70 -7.23
CA ALA A 118 -1.30 24.74 -8.12
C ALA A 118 -1.52 26.17 -7.58
N GLY A 119 -2.53 26.36 -6.72
CA GLY A 119 -2.79 27.61 -6.02
C GLY A 119 -1.82 27.93 -4.88
N ASN A 120 -1.06 26.96 -4.40
CA ASN A 120 -0.11 27.11 -3.32
C ASN A 120 1.32 27.00 -3.90
N HIS A 121 2.12 28.04 -3.77
CA HIS A 121 3.54 28.06 -4.15
C HIS A 121 4.35 27.10 -3.26
N THR A 122 4.25 25.81 -3.51
CA THR A 122 4.90 24.76 -2.71
C THR A 122 6.23 24.34 -3.32
N ARG A 123 7.23 24.24 -2.45
CA ARG A 123 8.55 23.69 -2.80
C ARG A 123 8.42 22.16 -2.98
N GLU A 124 9.27 21.60 -3.82
CA GLU A 124 9.45 20.15 -3.97
C GLU A 124 9.66 19.49 -2.59
N GLY A 125 8.96 18.40 -2.32
CA GLY A 125 8.96 17.72 -1.01
C GLY A 125 8.03 18.33 0.05
N SER A 126 7.23 19.34 -0.29
CA SER A 126 6.21 19.88 0.63
C SER A 126 5.00 18.94 0.71
N ARG A 127 4.50 18.76 1.92
CA ARG A 127 3.23 18.04 2.19
C ARG A 127 2.11 19.05 2.33
N ILE A 128 1.05 18.85 1.57
CA ILE A 128 -0.14 19.68 1.63
C ILE A 128 -1.30 18.81 2.08
N GLU A 129 -2.03 19.29 3.08
CA GLU A 129 -3.25 18.63 3.51
C GLU A 129 -4.31 18.77 2.43
N ILE A 130 -4.93 17.65 2.08
CA ILE A 130 -5.97 17.55 1.06
C ILE A 130 -7.23 16.95 1.66
N VAL A 131 -8.36 17.30 1.07
CA VAL A 131 -9.66 16.71 1.41
C VAL A 131 -10.13 15.86 0.24
N ILE A 132 -10.36 14.57 0.48
CA ILE A 132 -10.97 13.71 -0.52
C ILE A 132 -12.46 14.04 -0.63
N GLY A 133 -12.82 14.76 -1.66
CA GLY A 133 -14.16 15.23 -1.90
C GLY A 133 -15.11 14.15 -2.42
N SER A 134 -16.37 14.53 -2.66
CA SER A 134 -17.39 13.59 -3.12
C SER A 134 -17.11 13.03 -4.51
N MET A 135 -16.56 13.86 -5.40
CA MET A 135 -16.22 13.42 -6.78
C MET A 135 -15.05 12.45 -6.78
N GLU A 136 -13.98 12.75 -6.02
CA GLU A 136 -12.83 11.86 -5.86
C GLU A 136 -13.28 10.50 -5.29
N LYS A 137 -14.18 10.49 -4.31
CA LYS A 137 -14.76 9.25 -3.77
C LYS A 137 -15.57 8.45 -4.80
N ILE A 138 -16.25 9.12 -5.73
CA ILE A 138 -16.95 8.45 -6.83
C ILE A 138 -15.93 7.77 -7.75
N TYR A 139 -14.89 8.49 -8.20
CA TYR A 139 -13.85 7.93 -9.05
C TYR A 139 -13.10 6.78 -8.38
N ILE A 140 -12.77 6.92 -7.08
CA ILE A 140 -12.13 5.84 -6.30
C ILE A 140 -13.02 4.58 -6.27
N ARG A 141 -14.35 4.72 -6.12
CA ARG A 141 -15.28 3.56 -6.17
C ARG A 141 -15.29 2.90 -7.55
N HIS A 142 -15.27 3.71 -8.61
CA HIS A 142 -15.21 3.17 -9.97
C HIS A 142 -13.89 2.43 -10.23
N MET A 143 -12.76 2.98 -9.76
CA MET A 143 -11.47 2.29 -9.81
C MET A 143 -11.50 0.96 -9.04
N ALA A 144 -12.03 0.96 -7.81
CA ALA A 144 -12.13 -0.25 -7.00
C ALA A 144 -12.94 -1.34 -7.73
N LYS A 145 -14.07 -0.97 -8.34
CA LYS A 145 -14.88 -1.90 -9.14
C LYS A 145 -14.13 -2.44 -10.37
N ALA A 146 -13.40 -1.57 -11.08
CA ALA A 146 -12.59 -2.01 -12.22
C ALA A 146 -11.48 -2.97 -11.79
N LEU A 147 -10.83 -2.71 -10.65
CA LEU A 147 -9.77 -3.56 -10.08
C LEU A 147 -10.28 -4.94 -9.65
N GLU A 148 -11.54 -5.07 -9.23
CA GLU A 148 -12.16 -6.36 -8.92
C GLU A 148 -12.42 -7.19 -10.18
N GLN A 149 -12.84 -6.56 -11.27
CA GLN A 149 -13.21 -7.22 -12.53
C GLN A 149 -11.99 -7.53 -13.41
N LEU A 150 -10.95 -6.69 -13.37
CA LEU A 150 -9.79 -6.77 -14.24
C LEU A 150 -9.08 -8.14 -14.23
N PRO A 151 -8.83 -8.81 -13.07
CA PRO A 151 -8.18 -10.11 -13.06
C PRO A 151 -9.03 -11.22 -13.71
N LEU A 152 -10.35 -11.14 -13.60
CA LEU A 152 -11.27 -12.12 -14.23
C LEU A 152 -11.25 -11.96 -15.75
N SER A 153 -11.45 -10.76 -16.23
CA SER A 153 -11.38 -10.45 -17.66
C SER A 153 -9.99 -10.75 -18.26
N TYR A 154 -8.90 -10.52 -17.51
CA TYR A 154 -7.55 -10.89 -17.92
C TYR A 154 -7.38 -12.41 -18.03
N GLN A 155 -7.93 -13.20 -17.10
CA GLN A 155 -7.85 -14.66 -17.11
C GLN A 155 -8.54 -15.24 -18.36
N GLU A 156 -9.72 -14.74 -18.71
CA GLU A 156 -10.48 -15.16 -19.88
C GLU A 156 -9.71 -14.88 -21.18
N ASN A 157 -9.00 -13.77 -21.24
CA ASN A 157 -8.32 -13.33 -22.46
C ASN A 157 -6.88 -13.83 -22.61
N SER A 158 -6.15 -14.12 -21.51
CA SER A 158 -4.71 -14.42 -21.59
C SER A 158 -4.34 -15.88 -21.41
N GLY A 159 -5.09 -16.63 -20.61
CA GLY A 159 -4.76 -18.01 -20.21
C GLY A 159 -3.48 -18.15 -19.36
N GLN A 160 -2.80 -17.06 -19.00
CA GLN A 160 -1.53 -17.05 -18.28
C GLN A 160 -1.72 -17.04 -16.75
N LYS A 161 -1.85 -18.22 -16.15
CA LYS A 161 -2.15 -18.36 -14.70
C LYS A 161 -1.15 -17.68 -13.76
N MET A 162 0.16 -17.76 -14.03
CA MET A 162 1.17 -17.15 -13.14
C MET A 162 1.11 -15.62 -13.15
N ARG A 163 0.96 -15.03 -14.31
CA ARG A 163 0.86 -13.57 -14.46
C ARG A 163 -0.45 -13.06 -13.84
N MET A 164 -1.51 -13.84 -13.95
CA MET A 164 -2.81 -13.55 -13.34
C MET A 164 -2.73 -13.48 -11.81
N GLN A 165 -1.99 -14.38 -11.14
CA GLN A 165 -1.82 -14.31 -9.67
C GLN A 165 -1.11 -13.03 -9.24
N GLY A 166 -0.06 -12.62 -9.99
CA GLY A 166 0.62 -11.36 -9.75
C GLY A 166 -0.31 -10.15 -9.93
N LEU A 167 -1.08 -10.13 -11.01
CA LEU A 167 -2.06 -9.08 -11.29
C LEU A 167 -3.13 -9.01 -10.18
N LYS A 168 -3.71 -10.15 -9.79
CA LYS A 168 -4.71 -10.23 -8.73
C LYS A 168 -4.18 -9.66 -7.40
N LYS A 169 -2.96 -10.00 -7.04
CA LYS A 169 -2.31 -9.48 -5.83
C LYS A 169 -2.19 -7.96 -5.88
N ARG A 170 -1.73 -7.40 -7.00
CA ARG A 170 -1.58 -5.95 -7.17
C ARG A 170 -2.92 -5.21 -7.17
N CYS A 171 -3.94 -5.78 -7.81
CA CYS A 171 -5.30 -5.23 -7.75
C CYS A 171 -5.82 -5.19 -6.31
N GLN A 172 -5.62 -6.27 -5.53
CA GLN A 172 -6.01 -6.32 -4.12
C GLN A 172 -5.25 -5.31 -3.26
N GLU A 173 -3.94 -5.16 -3.46
CA GLU A 173 -3.11 -4.17 -2.76
C GLU A 173 -3.63 -2.74 -3.02
N LEU A 174 -3.88 -2.39 -4.28
CA LEU A 174 -4.41 -1.06 -4.62
C LEU A 174 -5.84 -0.87 -4.09
N THR A 175 -6.72 -1.85 -4.22
CA THR A 175 -8.08 -1.79 -3.65
C THR A 175 -8.04 -1.55 -2.14
N GLY A 176 -7.10 -2.20 -1.43
CA GLY A 176 -6.88 -1.96 0.00
C GLY A 176 -6.48 -0.52 0.29
N LYS A 177 -5.55 0.06 -0.48
CA LYS A 177 -5.19 1.49 -0.38
C LYS A 177 -6.41 2.39 -0.62
N LEU A 178 -7.12 2.19 -1.72
CA LEU A 178 -8.32 2.98 -2.09
C LEU A 178 -9.40 2.95 -1.01
N THR A 179 -9.59 1.81 -0.34
CA THR A 179 -10.55 1.67 0.76
C THR A 179 -10.20 2.58 1.94
N VAL A 180 -8.92 2.76 2.26
CA VAL A 180 -8.47 3.70 3.30
C VAL A 180 -8.87 5.13 2.93
N PHE A 181 -8.64 5.54 1.69
CA PHE A 181 -8.99 6.88 1.21
C PHE A 181 -10.51 7.10 1.13
N LEU A 182 -11.30 6.09 0.78
CA LEU A 182 -12.77 6.17 0.84
C LEU A 182 -13.29 6.42 2.25
N ASN A 183 -12.64 5.84 3.26
CA ASN A 183 -13.02 5.92 4.66
C ASN A 183 -12.29 7.04 5.42
N SER A 184 -11.66 7.96 4.71
CA SER A 184 -10.80 9.02 5.27
C SER A 184 -11.52 10.10 6.08
N GLY A 185 -12.82 9.97 6.34
CA GLY A 185 -13.58 10.96 7.12
C GLY A 185 -13.03 11.26 8.53
N ASN A 186 -12.16 10.38 9.06
CA ASN A 186 -11.50 10.52 10.37
C ASN A 186 -9.96 10.49 10.26
N SER A 187 -9.41 10.63 9.05
CA SER A 187 -7.96 10.55 8.81
C SER A 187 -7.50 11.78 8.03
N ASN A 188 -6.36 12.33 8.41
CA ASN A 188 -5.74 13.40 7.64
C ASN A 188 -5.11 12.82 6.38
N CYS A 189 -5.48 13.35 5.24
CA CYS A 189 -4.88 13.04 3.95
C CYS A 189 -3.96 14.18 3.55
N TRP A 190 -2.82 13.86 2.95
CA TRP A 190 -1.91 14.85 2.38
C TRP A 190 -1.35 14.34 1.07
N MET A 191 -1.00 15.27 0.20
CA MET A 191 -0.31 15.04 -1.04
C MET A 191 1.13 15.55 -0.92
N GLU A 192 2.07 14.79 -1.44
CA GLU A 192 3.48 15.14 -1.54
C GLU A 192 3.83 15.29 -3.03
N LYS A 193 4.54 16.35 -3.37
CA LYS A 193 4.93 16.67 -4.75
C LYS A 193 6.36 16.22 -5.00
#